data_8a37e76ac639473c5fef47020c214053
#
_entry.id   8a37e76ac639473c5fef47020c214053
#
_cell.length_a   1.000
_cell.length_b   1.000
_cell.length_c   1.000
_cell.angle_alpha   90.00
_cell.angle_beta   90.00
_cell.angle_gamma   90.00
#
_symmetry.space_group_name_H-M   'P 1'
#
loop_
_entity.id
_entity.type
_entity.pdbx_description
1 polymer ?
#
loop_
_entity_poly.entity_id
_entity_poly.type
_entity_poly.pdbx_seq_one_letter_code
_entity_poly.pdbx_strand_id
1 'polypeptide(L)'
;MKRSAPPIVTLTTDFGLRDAYVAEMKGCILSHCPTAVLVDISHQIPAGDIEEGAFVLARAATSFPPGTVHLAVVDPGVGGNRRALAAESPRFRAVGPDNGLLAPLLDAARVVALDLDGSDGGQPAATFHGRDLFAPAAARLARGEDLETLGSFVTDALIAAPAAATPAVLHVDHFGNCVTNIDPRQVPAGGRWHVQAGKQRISLRVRTYSEAPAGEPVLILGSDGRLEIALRDGRAATTLNLARGDRLEVIQQESTPPRREKNS
;
A
#
# COMPACT_ATOMS: atom_id res chain seq x y z
N MET A 1 -9.01 -22.69 -29.97
CA MET A 1 -8.67 -21.37 -29.42
C MET A 1 -8.45 -21.53 -27.93
N LYS A 2 -7.24 -21.28 -27.40
CA LYS A 2 -7.02 -21.21 -25.93
C LYS A 2 -7.83 -20.02 -25.43
N ARG A 3 -8.82 -20.26 -24.56
CA ARG A 3 -9.51 -19.17 -23.86
C ARG A 3 -8.44 -18.49 -23.01
N SER A 4 -8.14 -17.21 -23.28
CA SER A 4 -7.32 -16.43 -22.35
C SER A 4 -8.01 -16.42 -20.99
N ALA A 5 -7.22 -16.47 -19.92
CA ALA A 5 -7.77 -16.33 -18.58
C ALA A 5 -8.55 -15.01 -18.47
N PRO A 6 -9.64 -14.96 -17.70
CA PRO A 6 -10.39 -13.73 -17.50
C PRO A 6 -9.47 -12.68 -16.86
N PRO A 7 -9.57 -11.40 -17.27
CA PRO A 7 -8.77 -10.34 -16.71
C PRO A 7 -9.15 -10.09 -15.24
N ILE A 8 -8.15 -9.75 -14.43
CA ILE A 8 -8.35 -9.42 -13.01
C ILE A 8 -8.29 -7.91 -12.84
N VAL A 9 -9.27 -7.36 -12.14
CA VAL A 9 -9.28 -5.97 -11.69
C VAL A 9 -9.38 -5.96 -10.17
N THR A 10 -8.39 -5.37 -9.49
CA THR A 10 -8.44 -5.19 -8.04
C THR A 10 -8.96 -3.81 -7.69
N LEU A 11 -9.61 -3.68 -6.54
CA LEU A 11 -10.14 -2.41 -6.06
C LEU A 11 -9.57 -2.07 -4.67
N THR A 12 -9.07 -0.84 -4.55
CA THR A 12 -8.61 -0.25 -3.28
C THR A 12 -9.24 1.13 -3.13
N THR A 13 -10.03 1.36 -2.09
CA THR A 13 -10.70 2.66 -1.86
C THR A 13 -10.81 2.99 -0.38
N ASP A 14 -11.18 4.23 -0.08
CA ASP A 14 -11.60 4.71 1.24
C ASP A 14 -13.12 4.86 1.39
N PHE A 15 -13.91 4.25 0.48
CA PHE A 15 -15.35 4.45 0.39
C PHE A 15 -16.16 3.70 1.46
N GLY A 16 -15.54 2.76 2.17
CA GLY A 16 -16.26 1.84 3.03
C GLY A 16 -17.17 0.87 2.26
N LEU A 17 -17.98 0.14 2.99
CA LEU A 17 -18.93 -0.84 2.43
C LEU A 17 -20.38 -0.53 2.82
N ARG A 18 -20.63 0.63 3.45
CA ARG A 18 -21.96 1.03 3.88
C ARG A 18 -22.81 1.55 2.73
N ASP A 19 -22.18 2.33 1.85
CA ASP A 19 -22.82 2.99 0.72
C ASP A 19 -22.62 2.22 -0.58
N ALA A 20 -23.34 2.60 -1.64
CA ALA A 20 -23.34 1.89 -2.91
C ALA A 20 -22.10 2.14 -3.78
N TYR A 21 -21.21 3.06 -3.40
CA TYR A 21 -20.11 3.54 -4.26
C TYR A 21 -19.24 2.41 -4.85
N VAL A 22 -18.85 1.45 -4.03
CA VAL A 22 -18.05 0.30 -4.47
C VAL A 22 -18.84 -0.56 -5.47
N ALA A 23 -20.12 -0.80 -5.19
CA ALA A 23 -20.99 -1.57 -6.08
C ALA A 23 -21.20 -0.88 -7.44
N GLU A 24 -21.35 0.45 -7.43
CA GLU A 24 -21.49 1.25 -8.66
C GLU A 24 -20.22 1.19 -9.52
N MET A 25 -19.03 1.30 -8.91
CA MET A 25 -17.76 1.10 -9.62
C MET A 25 -17.65 -0.29 -10.24
N LYS A 26 -17.98 -1.33 -9.48
CA LYS A 26 -17.98 -2.72 -9.96
C LYS A 26 -18.97 -2.92 -11.10
N GLY A 27 -20.18 -2.37 -10.97
CA GLY A 27 -21.19 -2.40 -12.02
C GLY A 27 -20.70 -1.75 -13.30
N CYS A 28 -20.05 -0.59 -13.19
CA CYS A 28 -19.44 0.09 -14.33
C CYS A 28 -18.36 -0.77 -15.00
N ILE A 29 -17.43 -1.36 -14.22
CA ILE A 29 -16.39 -2.25 -14.78
C ILE A 29 -17.03 -3.42 -15.52
N LEU A 30 -18.02 -4.09 -14.93
CA LEU A 30 -18.68 -5.25 -15.50
C LEU A 30 -19.52 -4.90 -16.75
N SER A 31 -20.08 -3.70 -16.84
CA SER A 31 -20.77 -3.23 -18.04
C SER A 31 -19.82 -3.10 -19.24
N HIS A 32 -18.56 -2.70 -19.00
CA HIS A 32 -17.55 -2.53 -20.04
C HIS A 32 -16.69 -3.79 -20.27
N CYS A 33 -16.48 -4.61 -19.24
CA CYS A 33 -15.72 -5.85 -19.28
C CYS A 33 -16.43 -6.97 -18.50
N PRO A 34 -17.47 -7.60 -19.07
CA PRO A 34 -18.31 -8.59 -18.37
C PRO A 34 -17.57 -9.83 -17.89
N THR A 35 -16.38 -10.11 -18.42
CA THR A 35 -15.56 -11.27 -18.05
C THR A 35 -14.55 -10.96 -16.95
N ALA A 36 -14.49 -9.71 -16.48
CA ALA A 36 -13.53 -9.33 -15.44
C ALA A 36 -13.81 -10.04 -14.12
N VAL A 37 -12.75 -10.52 -13.48
CA VAL A 37 -12.78 -11.00 -12.10
C VAL A 37 -12.42 -9.81 -11.21
N LEU A 38 -13.36 -9.40 -10.37
CA LEU A 38 -13.18 -8.26 -9.46
C LEU A 38 -12.74 -8.75 -8.08
N VAL A 39 -11.64 -8.21 -7.57
CA VAL A 39 -11.07 -8.59 -6.27
C VAL A 39 -10.89 -7.33 -5.41
N ASP A 40 -11.54 -7.30 -4.26
CA ASP A 40 -11.36 -6.21 -3.30
C ASP A 40 -10.06 -6.41 -2.53
N ILE A 41 -9.16 -5.42 -2.59
CA ILE A 41 -8.01 -5.36 -1.70
C ILE A 41 -8.48 -4.78 -0.36
N SER A 42 -9.01 -3.57 -0.37
CA SER A 42 -9.62 -2.94 0.80
C SER A 42 -10.51 -1.79 0.37
N HIS A 43 -11.61 -1.60 1.09
CA HIS A 43 -12.46 -0.40 1.01
C HIS A 43 -12.51 0.35 2.35
N GLN A 44 -11.61 -0.02 3.28
CA GLN A 44 -11.55 0.54 4.63
C GLN A 44 -10.26 1.35 4.87
N ILE A 45 -9.69 1.90 3.81
CA ILE A 45 -8.65 2.92 3.98
C ILE A 45 -9.28 4.09 4.72
N PRO A 46 -8.64 4.67 5.74
CA PRO A 46 -9.16 5.87 6.39
C PRO A 46 -9.41 6.98 5.36
N ALA A 47 -10.52 7.71 5.52
CA ALA A 47 -10.96 8.68 4.53
C ALA A 47 -9.87 9.71 4.20
N GLY A 48 -9.49 9.79 2.93
CA GLY A 48 -8.45 10.68 2.41
C GLY A 48 -7.01 10.30 2.75
N ASP A 49 -6.77 9.14 3.38
CA ASP A 49 -5.42 8.71 3.75
C ASP A 49 -4.70 8.04 2.57
N ILE A 50 -4.11 8.89 1.72
CA ILE A 50 -3.41 8.49 0.50
C ILE A 50 -2.22 7.57 0.79
N GLU A 51 -1.46 7.86 1.85
CA GLU A 51 -0.26 7.08 2.20
C GLU A 51 -0.62 5.67 2.67
N GLU A 52 -1.69 5.54 3.47
CA GLU A 52 -2.20 4.24 3.88
C GLU A 52 -2.72 3.45 2.67
N GLY A 53 -3.47 4.11 1.78
CA GLY A 53 -3.93 3.52 0.53
C GLY A 53 -2.77 3.01 -0.33
N ALA A 54 -1.73 3.81 -0.49
CA ALA A 54 -0.53 3.46 -1.25
C ALA A 54 0.23 2.28 -0.62
N PHE A 55 0.35 2.25 0.72
CA PHE A 55 0.97 1.14 1.44
C PHE A 55 0.20 -0.18 1.24
N VAL A 56 -1.12 -0.16 1.42
CA VAL A 56 -1.98 -1.34 1.26
C VAL A 56 -1.96 -1.84 -0.19
N LEU A 57 -2.05 -0.92 -1.15
CA LEU A 57 -1.96 -1.23 -2.58
C LEU A 57 -0.63 -1.88 -2.94
N ALA A 58 0.49 -1.29 -2.55
CA ALA A 58 1.84 -1.80 -2.83
C ALA A 58 2.04 -3.22 -2.31
N ARG A 59 1.60 -3.46 -1.08
CA ARG A 59 1.71 -4.77 -0.42
C ARG A 59 0.89 -5.84 -1.14
N ALA A 60 -0.35 -5.54 -1.47
CA ALA A 60 -1.25 -6.47 -2.11
C ALA A 60 -0.89 -6.75 -3.58
N ALA A 61 -0.51 -5.73 -4.34
CA ALA A 61 -0.27 -5.83 -5.78
C ALA A 61 0.78 -6.90 -6.14
N THR A 62 1.80 -7.09 -5.30
CA THR A 62 2.85 -8.09 -5.52
C THR A 62 2.36 -9.53 -5.52
N SER A 63 1.19 -9.81 -4.94
CA SER A 63 0.59 -11.15 -4.86
C SER A 63 -0.26 -11.49 -6.08
N PHE A 64 -0.52 -10.53 -6.97
CA PHE A 64 -1.35 -10.74 -8.15
C PHE A 64 -0.51 -11.10 -9.39
N PRO A 65 -1.08 -11.87 -10.33
CA PRO A 65 -0.38 -12.22 -11.56
C PRO A 65 -0.10 -10.97 -12.42
N PRO A 66 0.97 -11.00 -13.25
CA PRO A 66 1.25 -9.93 -14.21
C PRO A 66 0.05 -9.64 -15.12
N GLY A 67 -0.14 -8.36 -15.45
CA GLY A 67 -1.27 -7.89 -16.27
C GLY A 67 -2.55 -7.64 -15.48
N THR A 68 -2.56 -7.88 -14.16
CA THR A 68 -3.66 -7.42 -13.30
C THR A 68 -3.78 -5.89 -13.35
N VAL A 69 -5.01 -5.39 -13.44
CA VAL A 69 -5.32 -3.96 -13.37
C VAL A 69 -5.66 -3.60 -11.93
N HIS A 70 -4.89 -2.71 -11.34
CA HIS A 70 -5.11 -2.20 -9.98
C HIS A 70 -5.84 -0.86 -10.05
N LEU A 71 -7.12 -0.85 -9.70
CA LEU A 71 -7.93 0.35 -9.57
C LEU A 71 -7.89 0.84 -8.13
N ALA A 72 -7.28 2.00 -7.90
CA ALA A 72 -7.17 2.57 -6.57
C ALA A 72 -7.74 3.99 -6.53
N VAL A 73 -8.63 4.26 -5.58
CA VAL A 73 -9.29 5.56 -5.42
C VAL A 73 -9.36 5.94 -3.94
N VAL A 74 -8.40 6.74 -3.51
CA VAL A 74 -8.39 7.54 -2.27
C VAL A 74 -8.12 8.95 -2.72
N ASP A 75 -9.16 9.78 -2.82
CA ASP A 75 -9.12 10.98 -3.65
C ASP A 75 -9.80 12.19 -2.99
N PRO A 76 -9.19 12.79 -1.98
CA PRO A 76 -9.70 14.01 -1.35
C PRO A 76 -9.75 15.21 -2.32
N GLY A 77 -9.08 15.11 -3.48
CA GLY A 77 -9.05 16.12 -4.53
C GLY A 77 -10.02 15.89 -5.70
N VAL A 78 -11.00 15.00 -5.54
CA VAL A 78 -11.98 14.69 -6.60
C VAL A 78 -12.67 15.96 -7.13
N GLY A 79 -12.81 16.05 -8.46
CA GLY A 79 -13.40 17.23 -9.11
C GLY A 79 -12.49 18.46 -9.17
N GLY A 80 -11.30 18.42 -8.56
CA GLY A 80 -10.29 19.47 -8.62
C GLY A 80 -9.33 19.33 -9.82
N ASN A 81 -8.19 20.02 -9.74
CA ASN A 81 -7.20 20.11 -10.84
C ASN A 81 -6.22 18.92 -10.91
N ARG A 82 -6.32 17.93 -9.99
CA ARG A 82 -5.46 16.76 -10.04
C ARG A 82 -5.77 15.95 -11.30
N ARG A 83 -4.73 15.42 -11.95
CA ARG A 83 -4.89 14.53 -13.10
C ARG A 83 -5.49 13.19 -12.67
N ALA A 84 -6.12 12.52 -13.60
CA ALA A 84 -6.45 11.10 -13.50
C ALA A 84 -5.39 10.33 -14.29
N LEU A 85 -4.88 9.24 -13.75
CA LEU A 85 -3.79 8.49 -14.36
C LEU A 85 -4.21 7.08 -14.72
N ALA A 86 -3.64 6.60 -15.84
CA ALA A 86 -3.47 5.18 -16.10
C ALA A 86 -1.99 4.90 -16.31
N ALA A 87 -1.53 3.74 -15.83
CA ALA A 87 -0.13 3.34 -15.90
C ALA A 87 0.01 1.88 -16.30
N GLU A 88 1.08 1.57 -17.01
CA GLU A 88 1.44 0.21 -17.41
C GLU A 88 2.95 -0.03 -17.24
N SER A 89 3.28 -1.10 -16.56
CA SER A 89 4.62 -1.67 -16.44
C SER A 89 4.60 -3.15 -16.87
N PRO A 90 5.74 -3.81 -17.01
CA PRO A 90 5.77 -5.25 -17.31
C PRO A 90 5.00 -6.11 -16.30
N ARG A 91 4.80 -5.60 -15.07
CA ARG A 91 4.16 -6.34 -13.99
C ARG A 91 2.76 -5.85 -13.68
N PHE A 92 2.53 -4.55 -13.69
CA PHE A 92 1.29 -3.94 -13.21
C PHE A 92 0.64 -3.05 -14.25
N ARG A 93 -0.68 -3.01 -14.22
CA ARG A 93 -1.48 -1.92 -14.77
C ARG A 93 -2.19 -1.24 -13.61
N ALA A 94 -2.26 0.07 -13.62
CA ALA A 94 -2.87 0.81 -12.51
C ALA A 94 -3.70 1.97 -13.04
N VAL A 95 -4.78 2.29 -12.33
CA VAL A 95 -5.65 3.44 -12.61
C VAL A 95 -6.01 4.12 -11.29
N GLY A 96 -5.92 5.46 -11.26
CA GLY A 96 -6.28 6.24 -10.07
C GLY A 96 -5.87 7.70 -10.18
N PRO A 97 -6.05 8.49 -9.10
CA PRO A 97 -5.70 9.90 -9.07
C PRO A 97 -4.18 10.13 -9.01
N ASP A 98 -3.73 11.24 -9.62
CA ASP A 98 -2.36 11.74 -9.52
C ASP A 98 -2.16 12.51 -8.21
N ASN A 99 -2.09 11.78 -7.12
CA ASN A 99 -1.94 12.34 -5.77
C ASN A 99 -0.94 11.56 -4.89
N GLY A 100 -0.17 10.64 -5.50
CA GLY A 100 0.78 9.77 -4.81
C GLY A 100 0.26 8.38 -4.47
N LEU A 101 -1.04 8.12 -4.61
CA LEU A 101 -1.65 6.81 -4.31
C LEU A 101 -1.05 5.67 -5.16
N LEU A 102 -0.82 5.92 -6.46
CA LEU A 102 -0.25 4.94 -7.38
C LEU A 102 1.28 4.87 -7.35
N ALA A 103 1.93 5.80 -6.69
CA ALA A 103 3.39 5.96 -6.72
C ALA A 103 4.20 4.66 -6.55
N PRO A 104 3.81 3.71 -5.66
CA PRO A 104 4.55 2.45 -5.50
C PRO A 104 4.52 1.54 -6.75
N LEU A 105 3.58 1.76 -7.67
CA LEU A 105 3.41 0.98 -8.89
C LEU A 105 3.96 1.69 -10.14
N LEU A 106 4.44 2.93 -10.00
CA LEU A 106 4.89 3.74 -11.15
C LEU A 106 6.36 3.55 -11.51
N ASP A 107 7.12 2.79 -10.72
CA ASP A 107 8.53 2.52 -11.06
C ASP A 107 8.63 1.81 -12.41
N ALA A 108 9.42 2.41 -13.32
CA ALA A 108 9.56 1.96 -14.71
C ALA A 108 8.24 1.81 -15.50
N ALA A 109 7.16 2.47 -15.07
CA ALA A 109 5.89 2.44 -15.78
C ALA A 109 5.80 3.54 -16.85
N ARG A 110 5.09 3.23 -17.95
CA ARG A 110 4.55 4.24 -18.85
C ARG A 110 3.28 4.79 -18.21
N VAL A 111 3.10 6.09 -18.20
CA VAL A 111 1.97 6.75 -17.53
C VAL A 111 1.31 7.71 -18.50
N VAL A 112 -0.02 7.69 -18.54
CA VAL A 112 -0.84 8.66 -19.27
C VAL A 112 -1.77 9.40 -18.31
N ALA A 113 -2.00 10.68 -18.58
CA ALA A 113 -3.13 11.41 -18.03
C ALA A 113 -4.36 11.03 -18.84
N LEU A 114 -5.39 10.52 -18.17
CA LEU A 114 -6.65 10.14 -18.82
C LEU A 114 -7.33 11.35 -19.43
N ASP A 115 -7.86 11.20 -20.64
CA ASP A 115 -8.73 12.17 -21.22
C ASP A 115 -10.04 12.24 -20.42
N LEU A 116 -10.48 13.46 -20.09
CA LEU A 116 -11.65 13.68 -19.24
C LEU A 116 -12.98 13.52 -20.00
N ASP A 117 -12.93 13.36 -21.31
CA ASP A 117 -14.12 13.01 -22.11
C ASP A 117 -14.47 11.56 -21.79
N GLY A 118 -15.46 11.40 -20.92
CA GLY A 118 -15.88 10.09 -20.42
C GLY A 118 -16.12 9.10 -21.56
N SER A 119 -15.86 7.82 -21.32
CA SER A 119 -15.94 6.73 -22.31
C SER A 119 -17.26 6.64 -23.08
N ASP A 120 -18.30 7.28 -22.57
CA ASP A 120 -19.64 7.32 -23.16
C ASP A 120 -20.04 8.71 -23.70
N GLY A 121 -19.05 9.64 -23.86
CA GLY A 121 -19.29 10.98 -24.41
C GLY A 121 -19.96 11.96 -23.45
N GLY A 122 -20.07 11.61 -22.16
CA GLY A 122 -20.57 12.48 -21.10
C GLY A 122 -19.45 13.02 -20.23
N GLN A 123 -19.62 14.21 -19.64
CA GLN A 123 -18.68 14.68 -18.62
C GLN A 123 -18.85 13.85 -17.33
N PRO A 124 -17.74 13.37 -16.71
CA PRO A 124 -17.81 12.67 -15.43
C PRO A 124 -18.38 13.59 -14.34
N ALA A 125 -19.19 13.02 -13.44
CA ALA A 125 -19.67 13.76 -12.29
C ALA A 125 -18.50 14.27 -11.44
N ALA A 126 -18.49 15.55 -11.10
CA ALA A 126 -17.40 16.17 -10.38
C ALA A 126 -17.10 15.53 -8.99
N THR A 127 -18.04 14.76 -8.45
CA THR A 127 -17.94 14.16 -7.13
C THR A 127 -17.74 12.64 -7.15
N PHE A 128 -17.75 12.00 -8.35
CA PHE A 128 -17.62 10.54 -8.41
C PHE A 128 -16.77 10.06 -9.59
N HIS A 129 -15.54 10.55 -9.70
CA HIS A 129 -14.58 10.10 -10.70
C HIS A 129 -14.24 8.60 -10.56
N GLY A 130 -14.45 8.00 -9.39
CA GLY A 130 -14.31 6.55 -9.17
C GLY A 130 -15.13 5.74 -10.17
N ARG A 131 -16.42 6.07 -10.30
CA ARG A 131 -17.36 5.41 -11.21
C ARG A 131 -17.22 5.90 -12.65
N ASP A 132 -17.15 7.23 -12.86
CA ASP A 132 -17.37 7.82 -14.18
C ASP A 132 -16.08 7.94 -15.01
N LEU A 133 -14.91 7.85 -14.37
CA LEU A 133 -13.62 8.00 -15.03
C LEU A 133 -12.67 6.82 -14.78
N PHE A 134 -12.43 6.46 -13.52
CA PHE A 134 -11.45 5.43 -13.20
C PHE A 134 -11.95 4.01 -13.50
N ALA A 135 -13.20 3.69 -13.19
CA ALA A 135 -13.76 2.36 -13.46
C ALA A 135 -13.83 2.03 -14.96
N PRO A 136 -14.30 2.94 -15.86
CA PRO A 136 -14.24 2.74 -17.31
C PRO A 136 -12.81 2.55 -17.82
N ALA A 137 -11.86 3.38 -17.37
CA ALA A 137 -10.46 3.25 -17.77
C ALA A 137 -9.83 1.91 -17.35
N ALA A 138 -10.14 1.46 -16.13
CA ALA A 138 -9.69 0.15 -15.65
C ALA A 138 -10.28 -1.00 -16.48
N ALA A 139 -11.55 -0.91 -16.87
CA ALA A 139 -12.21 -1.90 -17.71
C ALA A 139 -11.62 -1.93 -19.15
N ARG A 140 -11.26 -0.78 -19.72
CA ARG A 140 -10.59 -0.69 -21.02
C ARG A 140 -9.22 -1.38 -20.99
N LEU A 141 -8.40 -1.10 -19.96
CA LEU A 141 -7.13 -1.80 -19.76
C LEU A 141 -7.33 -3.31 -19.54
N ALA A 142 -8.37 -3.71 -18.80
CA ALA A 142 -8.67 -5.11 -18.55
C ALA A 142 -9.04 -5.86 -19.85
N ARG A 143 -9.68 -5.19 -20.81
CA ARG A 143 -9.94 -5.75 -22.15
C ARG A 143 -8.69 -5.82 -23.03
N GLY A 144 -7.55 -5.27 -22.57
CA GLY A 144 -6.32 -5.26 -23.32
C GLY A 144 -6.18 -4.09 -24.30
N GLU A 145 -6.91 -3.00 -24.08
CA GLU A 145 -6.69 -1.78 -24.87
C GLU A 145 -5.30 -1.19 -24.55
N ASP A 146 -4.68 -0.59 -25.57
CA ASP A 146 -3.38 0.03 -25.42
C ASP A 146 -3.46 1.29 -24.57
N LEU A 147 -2.46 1.49 -23.71
CA LEU A 147 -2.41 2.62 -22.77
C LEU A 147 -2.57 3.98 -23.46
N GLU A 148 -1.95 4.14 -24.63
CA GLU A 148 -1.96 5.37 -25.44
C GLU A 148 -3.37 5.78 -25.89
N THR A 149 -4.31 4.84 -25.93
CA THR A 149 -5.71 5.15 -26.33
C THR A 149 -6.51 5.78 -25.21
N LEU A 150 -5.97 5.77 -23.97
CA LEU A 150 -6.65 6.30 -22.79
C LEU A 150 -6.34 7.77 -22.53
N GLY A 151 -5.25 8.30 -23.09
CA GLY A 151 -4.85 9.68 -22.86
C GLY A 151 -3.42 10.00 -23.27
N SER A 152 -2.93 11.14 -22.85
CA SER A 152 -1.62 11.67 -23.22
C SER A 152 -0.53 11.27 -22.22
N PHE A 153 0.66 10.90 -22.70
CA PHE A 153 1.81 10.55 -21.85
C PHE A 153 2.22 11.68 -20.92
N VAL A 154 2.56 11.32 -19.71
CA VAL A 154 3.12 12.23 -18.69
C VAL A 154 4.39 11.64 -18.08
N THR A 155 5.35 12.52 -17.74
CA THR A 155 6.64 12.14 -17.14
C THR A 155 6.82 12.71 -15.74
N ASP A 156 5.87 13.49 -15.27
CA ASP A 156 5.87 14.23 -14.00
C ASP A 156 4.74 13.80 -13.07
N ALA A 157 4.27 12.54 -13.19
CA ALA A 157 3.32 11.98 -12.25
C ALA A 157 3.89 12.01 -10.82
N LEU A 158 3.02 12.24 -9.83
CA LEU A 158 3.46 12.26 -8.44
C LEU A 158 3.97 10.89 -8.00
N ILE A 159 5.27 10.78 -7.94
CA ILE A 159 5.97 9.65 -7.32
C ILE A 159 6.10 10.01 -5.84
N ALA A 160 5.65 9.11 -4.94
CA ALA A 160 5.81 9.34 -3.51
C ALA A 160 7.27 9.66 -3.19
N ALA A 161 7.47 10.61 -2.29
CA ALA A 161 8.80 10.81 -1.72
C ALA A 161 9.30 9.45 -1.17
N PRO A 162 10.58 9.13 -1.32
CA PRO A 162 11.14 7.91 -0.75
C PRO A 162 10.72 7.85 0.72
N ALA A 163 10.27 6.66 1.15
CA ALA A 163 9.83 6.43 2.53
C ALA A 163 10.80 7.11 3.49
N ALA A 164 10.27 7.84 4.47
CA ALA A 164 11.07 8.63 5.40
C ALA A 164 12.28 7.83 5.85
N ALA A 165 13.48 8.41 5.73
CA ALA A 165 14.74 7.79 6.15
C ALA A 165 14.76 7.46 7.66
N THR A 166 13.84 8.03 8.41
CA THR A 166 13.68 7.82 9.85
C THR A 166 12.76 6.62 10.12
N PRO A 167 13.18 5.66 10.95
CA PRO A 167 12.32 4.56 11.37
C PRO A 167 10.99 5.06 11.95
N ALA A 168 9.89 4.46 11.48
CA ALA A 168 8.54 4.82 11.90
C ALA A 168 7.56 3.66 11.76
N VAL A 169 6.41 3.76 12.42
CA VAL A 169 5.26 2.87 12.19
C VAL A 169 4.58 3.28 10.88
N LEU A 170 4.55 2.37 9.91
CA LEU A 170 3.89 2.60 8.61
C LEU A 170 2.42 2.26 8.64
N HIS A 171 2.06 1.22 9.38
CA HIS A 171 0.71 0.67 9.39
C HIS A 171 0.46 -0.06 10.72
N VAL A 172 -0.77 -0.01 11.19
CA VAL A 172 -1.25 -0.86 12.28
C VAL A 172 -2.25 -1.84 11.70
N ASP A 173 -1.91 -3.13 11.74
CA ASP A 173 -2.76 -4.15 11.14
C ASP A 173 -4.03 -4.42 11.97
N HIS A 174 -4.92 -5.27 11.41
CA HIS A 174 -6.15 -5.66 12.07
C HIS A 174 -5.92 -6.28 13.47
N PHE A 175 -4.81 -6.98 13.66
CA PHE A 175 -4.45 -7.61 14.93
C PHE A 175 -3.82 -6.64 15.94
N GLY A 176 -3.47 -5.43 15.48
CA GLY A 176 -2.80 -4.41 16.29
C GLY A 176 -1.28 -4.53 16.30
N ASN A 177 -0.69 -5.27 15.37
CA ASN A 177 0.75 -5.25 15.15
C ASN A 177 1.14 -3.94 14.44
N CYS A 178 2.29 -3.38 14.80
CA CYS A 178 2.82 -2.17 14.19
C CYS A 178 3.84 -2.56 13.11
N VAL A 179 3.44 -2.50 11.84
CA VAL A 179 4.34 -2.68 10.69
C VAL A 179 5.22 -1.44 10.57
N THR A 180 6.53 -1.62 10.45
CA THR A 180 7.49 -0.50 10.42
C THR A 180 8.15 -0.35 9.05
N ASN A 181 8.83 0.77 8.80
CA ASN A 181 9.72 0.93 7.64
C ASN A 181 11.14 0.41 7.89
N ILE A 182 11.38 -0.29 9.00
CA ILE A 182 12.69 -0.84 9.33
C ILE A 182 12.95 -2.08 8.48
N ASP A 183 13.91 -1.98 7.56
CA ASP A 183 14.41 -3.13 6.81
C ASP A 183 15.48 -3.84 7.67
N PRO A 184 15.30 -5.13 7.99
CA PRO A 184 16.27 -5.89 8.78
C PRO A 184 17.68 -5.93 8.16
N ARG A 185 17.81 -5.72 6.85
CA ARG A 185 19.10 -5.67 6.15
C ARG A 185 19.88 -4.38 6.45
N GLN A 186 19.20 -3.35 6.90
CA GLN A 186 19.76 -2.03 7.23
C GLN A 186 20.04 -1.87 8.73
N VAL A 187 19.64 -2.83 9.57
CA VAL A 187 20.02 -2.82 10.97
C VAL A 187 21.42 -3.41 11.14
N PRO A 188 22.17 -3.00 12.20
CA PRO A 188 23.53 -3.46 12.40
C PRO A 188 23.67 -4.98 12.38
N ALA A 189 24.47 -5.49 11.47
CA ALA A 189 24.81 -6.92 11.38
C ALA A 189 25.76 -7.27 12.53
N GLY A 190 25.22 -7.83 13.59
CA GLY A 190 25.98 -8.19 14.78
C GLY A 190 25.80 -7.18 15.93
N GLY A 191 26.08 -7.63 17.15
CA GLY A 191 25.85 -6.85 18.35
C GLY A 191 24.41 -6.91 18.86
N ARG A 192 24.22 -6.32 20.03
CA ARG A 192 22.89 -6.17 20.64
C ARG A 192 22.30 -4.84 20.18
N TRP A 193 21.12 -4.88 19.58
CA TRP A 193 20.36 -3.69 19.23
C TRP A 193 18.90 -3.85 19.64
N HIS A 194 18.20 -2.75 19.76
CA HIS A 194 16.77 -2.73 20.07
C HIS A 194 16.08 -1.62 19.29
N VAL A 195 14.78 -1.73 19.19
CA VAL A 195 13.92 -0.64 18.71
C VAL A 195 13.40 0.11 19.93
N GLN A 196 13.64 1.41 19.96
CA GLN A 196 13.03 2.32 20.92
C GLN A 196 11.74 2.86 20.31
N ALA A 197 10.61 2.62 20.98
CA ALA A 197 9.29 3.10 20.62
C ALA A 197 8.76 3.95 21.79
N GLY A 198 8.89 5.26 21.69
CA GLY A 198 8.63 6.16 22.81
C GLY A 198 9.48 5.79 24.05
N LYS A 199 8.83 5.42 25.15
CA LYS A 199 9.53 4.98 26.37
C LYS A 199 9.85 3.48 26.40
N GLN A 200 9.35 2.73 25.44
CA GLN A 200 9.48 1.27 25.40
C GLN A 200 10.70 0.84 24.61
N ARG A 201 11.47 -0.07 25.20
CA ARG A 201 12.60 -0.72 24.57
C ARG A 201 12.23 -2.13 24.16
N ILE A 202 12.30 -2.45 22.87
CA ILE A 202 11.91 -3.74 22.30
C ILE A 202 13.16 -4.40 21.73
N SER A 203 13.66 -5.43 22.39
CA SER A 203 14.91 -6.12 22.01
C SER A 203 14.69 -7.60 21.68
N LEU A 204 13.58 -8.19 22.15
CA LEU A 204 13.28 -9.59 21.90
C LEU A 204 12.87 -9.78 20.45
N ARG A 205 13.54 -10.69 19.76
CA ARG A 205 13.29 -11.06 18.37
C ARG A 205 12.84 -12.49 18.33
N VAL A 206 11.76 -12.74 17.63
CA VAL A 206 11.18 -14.06 17.45
C VAL A 206 10.95 -14.35 15.98
N ARG A 207 10.84 -15.62 15.61
CA ARG A 207 10.56 -16.04 14.23
C ARG A 207 9.06 -16.16 13.96
N THR A 208 8.30 -16.48 15.01
CA THR A 208 6.85 -16.66 14.94
C THR A 208 6.18 -16.03 16.16
N TYR A 209 4.91 -15.65 16.04
CA TYR A 209 4.12 -15.10 17.14
C TYR A 209 4.02 -16.07 18.34
N SER A 210 4.02 -17.37 18.09
CA SER A 210 3.93 -18.40 19.14
C SER A 210 5.18 -18.50 20.02
N GLU A 211 6.34 -18.07 19.51
CA GLU A 211 7.59 -18.00 20.31
C GLU A 211 7.64 -16.80 21.25
N ALA A 212 6.76 -15.81 21.04
CA ALA A 212 6.72 -14.62 21.88
C ALA A 212 6.21 -14.97 23.29
N PRO A 213 6.84 -14.50 24.38
CA PRO A 213 6.27 -14.56 25.70
C PRO A 213 4.94 -13.79 25.76
N ALA A 214 3.98 -14.25 26.53
CA ALA A 214 2.72 -13.56 26.70
C ALA A 214 2.93 -12.17 27.33
N GLY A 215 2.33 -11.14 26.75
CA GLY A 215 2.39 -9.77 27.26
C GLY A 215 3.73 -9.03 27.07
N GLU A 216 4.71 -9.64 26.42
CA GLU A 216 5.99 -8.99 26.11
C GLU A 216 6.06 -8.57 24.65
N PRO A 217 6.35 -7.28 24.34
CA PRO A 217 6.51 -6.82 22.97
C PRO A 217 7.75 -7.43 22.30
N VAL A 218 7.58 -7.87 21.07
CA VAL A 218 8.63 -8.51 20.28
C VAL A 218 8.80 -7.85 18.91
N LEU A 219 9.96 -8.06 18.31
CA LEU A 219 10.22 -7.77 16.91
C LEU A 219 10.12 -9.07 16.13
N ILE A 220 9.33 -9.04 15.06
CA ILE A 220 9.17 -10.16 14.15
C ILE A 220 9.38 -9.70 12.70
N LEU A 221 9.93 -10.57 11.86
CA LEU A 221 10.00 -10.30 10.43
C LEU A 221 8.64 -10.59 9.80
N GLY A 222 7.98 -9.54 9.34
CA GLY A 222 6.70 -9.65 8.63
C GLY A 222 6.84 -10.30 7.26
N SER A 223 5.71 -10.68 6.69
CA SER A 223 5.64 -11.34 5.38
C SER A 223 6.06 -10.44 4.20
N ASP A 224 6.15 -9.14 4.42
CA ASP A 224 6.63 -8.14 3.46
C ASP A 224 8.13 -7.81 3.60
N GLY A 225 8.84 -8.53 4.50
CA GLY A 225 10.26 -8.36 4.73
C GLY A 225 10.64 -7.18 5.64
N ARG A 226 9.66 -6.52 6.27
CA ARG A 226 9.88 -5.45 7.25
C ARG A 226 9.79 -5.98 8.68
N LEU A 227 10.36 -5.25 9.62
CA LEU A 227 10.16 -5.54 11.04
C LEU A 227 8.77 -5.06 11.48
N GLU A 228 8.11 -5.89 12.25
CA GLU A 228 6.86 -5.59 12.93
C GLU A 228 7.09 -5.61 14.44
N ILE A 229 6.41 -4.72 15.16
CA ILE A 229 6.29 -4.77 16.62
C ILE A 229 4.98 -5.49 16.91
N ALA A 230 5.08 -6.63 17.58
CA ALA A 230 3.94 -7.49 17.88
C ALA A 230 3.83 -7.80 19.38
N LEU A 231 2.64 -8.20 19.80
CA LEU A 231 2.36 -8.65 21.16
C LEU A 231 1.53 -9.94 21.08
N ARG A 232 2.06 -11.02 21.63
CA ARG A 232 1.31 -12.27 21.68
C ARG A 232 0.07 -12.11 22.57
N ASP A 233 -1.06 -12.57 22.06
CA ASP A 233 -2.38 -12.52 22.71
C ASP A 233 -2.83 -11.09 23.09
N GLY A 234 -2.34 -10.07 22.34
CA GLY A 234 -2.65 -8.66 22.59
C GLY A 234 -2.48 -7.79 21.36
N ARG A 235 -2.73 -6.50 21.52
CA ARG A 235 -2.58 -5.47 20.48
C ARG A 235 -1.39 -4.57 20.82
N ALA A 236 -0.27 -4.74 20.13
CA ALA A 236 0.95 -3.97 20.37
C ALA A 236 0.69 -2.46 20.27
N ALA A 237 -0.03 -2.02 19.24
CA ALA A 237 -0.36 -0.61 19.04
C ALA A 237 -1.06 0.01 20.26
N THR A 238 -2.10 -0.65 20.77
CA THR A 238 -2.85 -0.15 21.94
C THR A 238 -2.01 -0.22 23.22
N THR A 239 -1.31 -1.34 23.45
CA THR A 239 -0.55 -1.57 24.67
C THR A 239 0.66 -0.62 24.80
N LEU A 240 1.29 -0.32 23.68
CA LEU A 240 2.46 0.56 23.62
C LEU A 240 2.10 2.02 23.33
N ASN A 241 0.81 2.31 23.12
CA ASN A 241 0.31 3.61 22.67
C ASN A 241 1.03 4.10 21.41
N LEU A 242 1.09 3.21 20.40
CA LEU A 242 1.69 3.49 19.09
C LEU A 242 0.61 3.65 18.05
N ALA A 243 0.82 4.62 17.17
CA ALA A 243 -0.01 4.88 16.00
C ALA A 243 0.86 4.96 14.74
N ARG A 244 0.22 4.91 13.59
CA ARG A 244 0.88 5.18 12.31
C ARG A 244 1.52 6.56 12.33
N GLY A 245 2.75 6.66 11.79
CA GLY A 245 3.55 7.87 11.77
C GLY A 245 4.43 8.07 13.01
N ASP A 246 4.23 7.29 14.07
CA ASP A 246 5.09 7.39 15.25
C ASP A 246 6.53 7.02 14.92
N ARG A 247 7.44 7.88 15.36
CA ARG A 247 8.89 7.69 15.15
C ARG A 247 9.42 6.59 16.03
N LEU A 248 10.32 5.83 15.46
CA LEU A 248 11.07 4.77 16.12
C LEU A 248 12.57 5.06 16.02
N GLU A 249 13.34 4.45 16.89
CA GLU A 249 14.80 4.53 16.81
C GLU A 249 15.40 3.12 16.87
N VAL A 250 16.36 2.84 16.01
CA VAL A 250 17.16 1.60 16.08
C VAL A 250 18.45 1.95 16.81
N ILE A 251 18.60 1.43 18.03
CA ILE A 251 19.73 1.74 18.91
C ILE A 251 20.63 0.51 19.03
N GLN A 252 21.88 0.65 18.61
CA GLN A 252 22.91 -0.37 18.82
C GLN A 252 23.51 -0.22 20.23
N GLN A 253 23.65 -1.32 20.92
CA GLN A 253 24.38 -1.33 22.19
C GLN A 253 25.88 -1.45 21.92
N GLU A 254 26.64 -0.54 22.50
CA GLU A 254 28.11 -0.69 22.55
C GLU A 254 28.45 -1.99 23.28
N SER A 255 29.31 -2.81 22.67
CA SER A 255 29.86 -3.97 23.33
C SER A 255 30.76 -3.45 24.45
N THR A 256 30.34 -3.64 25.70
CA THR A 256 31.22 -3.38 26.84
C THR A 256 32.47 -4.27 26.68
N PRO A 257 33.70 -3.71 26.60
CA PRO A 257 34.88 -4.53 26.47
C PRO A 257 35.00 -5.44 27.71
N PRO A 258 35.49 -6.68 27.54
CA PRO A 258 35.63 -7.60 28.65
C PRO A 258 36.53 -6.93 29.74
N ARG A 259 36.03 -6.92 30.96
CA ARG A 259 36.84 -6.50 32.13
C ARG A 259 38.14 -7.30 32.09
N ARG A 260 39.25 -6.64 31.87
CA ARG A 260 40.57 -7.23 32.10
C ARG A 260 40.64 -7.59 33.60
N GLU A 261 40.58 -8.87 33.90
CA GLU A 261 40.96 -9.35 35.25
C GLU A 261 42.39 -8.90 35.50
N LYS A 262 42.54 -8.04 36.48
CA LYS A 262 43.88 -7.73 37.05
C LYS A 262 44.29 -8.97 37.83
N ASN A 263 45.15 -9.80 37.21
CA ASN A 263 45.91 -10.77 37.96
C ASN A 263 46.83 -9.99 38.93
N SER A 264 46.57 -10.14 40.20
CA SER A 264 47.48 -9.78 41.31
C SER A 264 48.34 -10.97 41.66
#